data_e70f78aee55244550e7e48c0e44bbdbf
#
_entry.id   e70f78aee55244550e7e48c0e44bbdbf
#
_cell.length_a   1.000
_cell.length_b   1.000
_cell.length_c   1.000
_cell.angle_alpha   90.00
_cell.angle_beta   90.00
_cell.angle_gamma   90.00
#
_symmetry.space_group_name_H-M   'P 1'
#
loop_
_entity.id
_entity.type
_entity.pdbx_description
1 polymer ?
#
loop_
_entity_poly.entity_id
_entity_poly.type
_entity_poly.pdbx_seq_one_letter_code
_entity_poly.pdbx_strand_id
1 'polypeptide(L)'
;MKRIVLIIEYDGTNYVGWQIQPNGIAVQQVIGNALKKITGENLTLHASGRTDSGVHARAQAAHFDTESRIPAEKFAFALNTYLPPDIRIKASLEMPHEGEAEFHARFSVQKKHYRYRVLNSRHASAFLRSTALHIHTPLSIEKLNAAAELFLGTHDFAAFKAAGSKAETTVRTIFLSRWSRDGDCIVYDVAGSGFLYNMVRIMVGTMLRIGQGYDDVSKLRHALECPRRENAGDTAPAHGLTLWRIEYPEFDTEDLLLRNFLL
;
A
#
# COMPACT_ATOMS: atom_id res chain seq x y z
N MET A 1 11.18 1.75 -28.40
CA MET A 1 10.31 1.83 -27.21
C MET A 1 11.12 1.43 -25.98
N LYS A 2 10.88 2.01 -24.81
CA LYS A 2 11.55 1.66 -23.56
C LYS A 2 10.53 1.63 -22.43
N ARG A 3 10.70 0.73 -21.45
CA ARG A 3 9.87 0.61 -20.27
C ARG A 3 10.47 1.38 -19.11
N ILE A 4 9.75 2.37 -18.63
CA ILE A 4 10.15 3.20 -17.50
C ILE A 4 9.33 2.80 -16.27
N VAL A 5 10.02 2.54 -15.16
CA VAL A 5 9.42 2.31 -13.84
C VAL A 5 9.58 3.57 -13.02
N LEU A 6 8.50 3.99 -12.37
CA LEU A 6 8.46 5.09 -11.42
C LEU A 6 8.27 4.54 -10.00
N ILE A 7 9.04 5.07 -9.06
CA ILE A 7 8.80 4.89 -7.62
C ILE A 7 8.12 6.16 -7.12
N ILE A 8 6.92 5.98 -6.56
CA ILE A 8 5.96 7.06 -6.35
C ILE A 8 5.58 7.14 -4.89
N GLU A 9 5.71 8.32 -4.30
CA GLU A 9 5.21 8.67 -2.98
C GLU A 9 3.96 9.55 -3.12
N TYR A 10 2.90 9.29 -2.34
CA TYR A 10 1.73 10.16 -2.31
C TYR A 10 0.99 10.15 -0.97
N ASP A 11 0.46 11.30 -0.59
CA ASP A 11 -0.60 11.46 0.39
C ASP A 11 -1.94 11.21 -0.30
N GLY A 12 -2.62 10.12 0.07
CA GLY A 12 -3.88 9.70 -0.55
C GLY A 12 -5.12 10.47 -0.10
N THR A 13 -5.00 11.41 0.85
CA THR A 13 -6.13 12.09 1.52
C THR A 13 -7.13 12.70 0.54
N ASN A 14 -6.64 13.35 -0.53
CA ASN A 14 -7.47 14.07 -1.49
C ASN A 14 -7.83 13.22 -2.73
N TYR A 15 -7.52 11.93 -2.74
CA TYR A 15 -7.69 11.07 -3.91
C TYR A 15 -8.68 9.94 -3.65
N VAL A 16 -9.43 9.58 -4.69
CA VAL A 16 -10.34 8.41 -4.67
C VAL A 16 -9.58 7.08 -4.80
N GLY A 17 -8.29 7.10 -4.51
CA GLY A 17 -7.34 5.98 -4.62
C GLY A 17 -6.48 6.06 -5.86
N TRP A 18 -5.81 4.94 -6.17
CA TRP A 18 -4.89 4.88 -7.31
C TRP A 18 -5.61 4.93 -8.67
N GLN A 19 -6.59 4.05 -8.87
CA GLN A 19 -7.21 3.78 -10.17
C GLN A 19 -8.16 4.89 -10.60
N ILE A 20 -8.07 5.31 -11.86
CA ILE A 20 -9.03 6.23 -12.50
C ILE A 20 -10.45 5.67 -12.39
N GLN A 21 -11.38 6.50 -11.90
CA GLN A 21 -12.79 6.17 -11.73
C GLN A 21 -13.64 7.46 -11.79
N PRO A 22 -14.96 7.35 -12.08
CA PRO A 22 -15.80 8.52 -12.35
C PRO A 22 -16.07 9.44 -11.14
N ASN A 23 -15.90 8.94 -9.92
CA ASN A 23 -16.35 9.59 -8.69
C ASN A 23 -15.30 10.53 -8.04
N GLY A 24 -14.19 10.85 -8.71
CA GLY A 24 -13.20 11.80 -8.21
C GLY A 24 -11.85 11.70 -8.89
N ILE A 25 -10.89 12.47 -8.38
CA ILE A 25 -9.53 12.52 -8.91
C ILE A 25 -8.71 11.35 -8.36
N ALA A 26 -8.06 10.58 -9.25
CA ALA A 26 -7.21 9.46 -8.91
C ALA A 26 -5.72 9.83 -9.08
N VAL A 27 -4.83 9.20 -8.30
CA VAL A 27 -3.38 9.41 -8.41
C VAL A 27 -2.87 9.06 -9.82
N GLN A 28 -3.33 7.95 -10.40
CA GLN A 28 -3.00 7.52 -11.77
C GLN A 28 -3.33 8.59 -12.81
N GLN A 29 -4.47 9.28 -12.65
CA GLN A 29 -4.90 10.34 -13.57
C GLN A 29 -3.97 11.55 -13.53
N VAL A 30 -3.57 11.99 -12.33
CA VAL A 30 -2.68 13.14 -12.14
C VAL A 30 -1.32 12.86 -12.76
N ILE A 31 -0.75 11.68 -12.51
CA ILE A 31 0.55 11.26 -13.09
C ILE A 31 0.44 11.10 -14.61
N GLY A 32 -0.64 10.49 -15.11
CA GLY A 32 -0.88 10.36 -16.56
C GLY A 32 -0.96 11.70 -17.28
N ASN A 33 -1.62 12.70 -16.68
CA ASN A 33 -1.66 14.06 -17.20
C ASN A 33 -0.28 14.73 -17.22
N ALA A 34 0.53 14.52 -16.19
CA ALA A 34 1.91 15.03 -16.13
C ALA A 34 2.80 14.35 -17.18
N LEU A 35 2.68 13.03 -17.35
CA LEU A 35 3.38 12.27 -18.41
C LEU A 35 3.05 12.81 -19.80
N LYS A 36 1.75 13.04 -20.09
CA LYS A 36 1.32 13.62 -21.37
C LYS A 36 1.95 14.99 -21.62
N LYS A 37 2.09 15.82 -20.57
CA LYS A 37 2.71 17.16 -20.71
C LYS A 37 4.19 17.08 -21.08
N ILE A 38 4.95 16.13 -20.52
CA ILE A 38 6.40 16.04 -20.75
C ILE A 38 6.79 15.22 -22.00
N THR A 39 5.95 14.24 -22.40
CA THR A 39 6.24 13.35 -23.53
C THR A 39 5.45 13.66 -24.79
N GLY A 40 4.28 14.29 -24.66
CA GLY A 40 3.26 14.43 -25.72
C GLY A 40 2.44 13.15 -25.97
N GLU A 41 2.75 12.04 -25.29
CA GLU A 41 2.15 10.74 -25.49
C GLU A 41 0.97 10.48 -24.54
N ASN A 42 -0.04 9.70 -24.98
CA ASN A 42 -1.07 9.17 -24.09
C ASN A 42 -0.62 7.79 -23.58
N LEU A 43 0.01 7.77 -22.42
CA LEU A 43 0.64 6.57 -21.85
C LEU A 43 -0.27 5.87 -20.83
N THR A 44 -0.24 4.55 -20.82
CA THR A 44 -0.94 3.73 -19.82
C THR A 44 -0.01 3.39 -18.67
N LEU A 45 -0.37 3.79 -17.46
CA LEU A 45 0.35 3.45 -16.23
C LEU A 45 -0.15 2.13 -15.64
N HIS A 46 0.76 1.17 -15.46
CA HIS A 46 0.50 -0.11 -14.82
C HIS A 46 1.15 -0.15 -13.43
N ALA A 47 0.36 -0.08 -12.37
CA ALA A 47 0.88 -0.09 -11.00
C ALA A 47 1.07 -1.49 -10.44
N SER A 48 1.91 -1.61 -9.39
CA SER A 48 2.10 -2.84 -8.62
C SER A 48 0.80 -3.37 -8.00
N GLY A 49 -0.08 -2.45 -7.64
CA GLY A 49 -1.40 -2.73 -7.09
C GLY A 49 -2.19 -1.46 -6.90
N ARG A 50 -3.50 -1.61 -6.74
CA ARG A 50 -4.39 -0.49 -6.43
C ARG A 50 -4.32 -0.20 -4.93
N THR A 51 -4.40 1.08 -4.57
CA THR A 51 -4.70 1.53 -3.21
C THR A 51 -6.11 2.10 -3.17
N ASP A 52 -6.78 1.94 -2.04
CA ASP A 52 -8.15 2.44 -1.83
C ASP A 52 -8.15 3.97 -1.66
N SER A 53 -9.34 4.57 -1.74
CA SER A 53 -9.55 5.99 -1.42
C SER A 53 -9.00 6.33 -0.04
N GLY A 54 -8.18 7.38 0.05
CA GLY A 54 -7.56 7.85 1.29
C GLY A 54 -6.35 7.05 1.78
N VAL A 55 -5.94 5.99 1.06
CA VAL A 55 -4.73 5.20 1.39
C VAL A 55 -3.50 5.86 0.77
N HIS A 56 -2.42 5.95 1.54
CA HIS A 56 -1.16 6.55 1.13
C HIS A 56 -0.20 5.54 0.49
N ALA A 57 0.85 6.03 -0.13
CA ALA A 57 2.02 5.22 -0.49
C ALA A 57 3.32 6.00 -0.25
N ARG A 58 4.30 5.30 0.33
CA ARG A 58 5.69 5.74 0.41
C ARG A 58 6.48 5.28 -0.82
N ALA A 59 6.10 4.13 -1.38
CA ALA A 59 6.87 3.47 -2.45
C ALA A 59 5.98 2.65 -3.40
N GLN A 60 4.92 3.27 -3.96
CA GLN A 60 4.18 2.65 -5.06
C GLN A 60 5.09 2.54 -6.29
N ALA A 61 5.08 1.40 -6.96
CA ALA A 61 5.78 1.23 -8.24
C ALA A 61 4.76 1.18 -9.39
N ALA A 62 5.05 1.91 -10.47
CA ALA A 62 4.26 1.83 -11.70
C ALA A 62 5.18 1.93 -12.93
N HIS A 63 4.81 1.25 -14.02
CA HIS A 63 5.56 1.33 -15.28
C HIS A 63 4.66 1.84 -16.41
N PHE A 64 5.32 2.34 -17.45
CA PHE A 64 4.75 2.66 -18.74
C PHE A 64 5.81 2.46 -19.85
N ASP A 65 5.35 2.27 -21.07
CA ASP A 65 6.21 2.16 -22.24
C ASP A 65 6.15 3.45 -23.05
N THR A 66 7.30 3.96 -23.54
CA THR A 66 7.40 5.25 -24.23
C THR A 66 8.47 5.26 -25.33
N GLU A 67 8.26 6.09 -26.36
CA GLU A 67 9.26 6.44 -27.38
C GLU A 67 10.02 7.73 -27.05
N SER A 68 9.68 8.39 -25.93
CA SER A 68 10.30 9.65 -25.51
C SER A 68 11.82 9.52 -25.39
N ARG A 69 12.52 10.59 -25.80
CA ARG A 69 13.99 10.69 -25.70
C ARG A 69 14.49 11.09 -24.31
N ILE A 70 13.59 11.38 -23.36
CA ILE A 70 13.97 11.72 -21.99
C ILE A 70 14.73 10.54 -21.37
N PRO A 71 15.97 10.72 -20.86
CA PRO A 71 16.68 9.65 -20.14
C PRO A 71 15.85 9.09 -18.98
N ALA A 72 15.94 7.79 -18.72
CA ALA A 72 15.11 7.10 -17.75
C ALA A 72 15.14 7.75 -16.35
N GLU A 73 16.34 8.07 -15.87
CA GLU A 73 16.58 8.70 -14.56
C GLU A 73 16.10 10.16 -14.49
N LYS A 74 15.80 10.80 -15.60
CA LYS A 74 15.33 12.19 -15.66
C LYS A 74 13.80 12.32 -15.60
N PHE A 75 13.05 11.23 -15.79
CA PHE A 75 11.58 11.27 -15.67
C PHE A 75 11.11 11.74 -14.29
N ALA A 76 11.78 11.33 -13.21
CA ALA A 76 11.44 11.77 -11.86
C ALA A 76 11.50 13.29 -11.73
N PHE A 77 12.58 13.91 -12.20
CA PHE A 77 12.74 15.36 -12.17
C PHE A 77 11.70 16.08 -13.04
N ALA A 78 11.54 15.62 -14.27
CA ALA A 78 10.62 16.23 -15.24
C ALA A 78 9.16 16.16 -14.73
N LEU A 79 8.72 15.02 -14.19
CA LEU A 79 7.37 14.85 -13.67
C LEU A 79 7.10 15.72 -12.44
N ASN A 80 8.06 15.81 -11.53
CA ASN A 80 7.90 16.59 -10.29
C ASN A 80 7.72 18.09 -10.52
N THR A 81 8.02 18.61 -11.71
CA THR A 81 7.73 20.02 -12.06
C THR A 81 6.24 20.27 -12.34
N TYR A 82 5.48 19.23 -12.66
CA TYR A 82 4.05 19.29 -13.01
C TYR A 82 3.13 18.64 -11.97
N LEU A 83 3.70 17.90 -11.01
CA LEU A 83 2.92 17.21 -9.97
C LEU A 83 2.62 18.12 -8.78
N PRO A 84 1.43 18.00 -8.18
CA PRO A 84 1.07 18.71 -6.94
C PRO A 84 1.94 18.23 -5.76
N PRO A 85 2.04 18.98 -4.65
CA PRO A 85 2.96 18.67 -3.55
C PRO A 85 2.69 17.33 -2.84
N ASP A 86 1.49 16.79 -2.95
CA ASP A 86 1.06 15.53 -2.35
C ASP A 86 1.33 14.28 -3.23
N ILE A 87 1.94 14.45 -4.42
CA ILE A 87 2.46 13.35 -5.26
C ILE A 87 3.91 13.66 -5.65
N ARG A 88 4.83 12.73 -5.41
CA ARG A 88 6.25 12.85 -5.79
C ARG A 88 6.77 11.57 -6.43
N ILE A 89 7.49 11.71 -7.53
CA ILE A 89 8.28 10.63 -8.11
C ILE A 89 9.64 10.66 -7.41
N LYS A 90 9.96 9.60 -6.69
CA LYS A 90 11.18 9.47 -5.88
C LYS A 90 12.34 8.92 -6.71
N ALA A 91 12.04 8.05 -7.67
CA ALA A 91 13.01 7.47 -8.59
C ALA A 91 12.34 7.11 -9.92
N SER A 92 13.13 7.08 -10.99
CA SER A 92 12.74 6.54 -12.28
C SER A 92 13.90 5.77 -12.91
N LEU A 93 13.62 4.60 -13.47
CA LEU A 93 14.62 3.69 -14.02
C LEU A 93 14.04 2.95 -15.24
N GLU A 94 14.94 2.50 -16.13
CA GLU A 94 14.56 1.66 -17.27
C GLU A 94 14.61 0.19 -16.88
N MET A 95 13.62 -0.58 -17.36
CA MET A 95 13.53 -2.02 -17.13
C MET A 95 13.27 -2.76 -18.45
N PRO A 96 13.65 -4.04 -18.55
CA PRO A 96 13.37 -4.85 -19.73
C PRO A 96 11.86 -4.88 -20.06
N HIS A 97 11.52 -4.68 -21.34
CA HIS A 97 10.13 -4.63 -21.82
C HIS A 97 9.77 -5.77 -22.77
N GLU A 98 10.75 -6.64 -23.11
CA GLU A 98 10.58 -7.78 -24.01
C GLU A 98 11.39 -8.99 -23.51
N GLY A 99 10.97 -10.19 -23.94
CA GLY A 99 11.65 -11.44 -23.67
C GLY A 99 11.32 -12.08 -22.31
N GLU A 100 12.12 -13.10 -21.93
CA GLU A 100 11.89 -13.86 -20.68
C GLU A 100 12.07 -13.03 -19.40
N ALA A 101 12.81 -11.91 -19.50
CA ALA A 101 13.05 -11.00 -18.38
C ALA A 101 12.10 -9.79 -18.40
N GLU A 102 10.97 -9.85 -19.11
CA GLU A 102 10.02 -8.75 -19.19
C GLU A 102 9.52 -8.34 -17.79
N PHE A 103 9.80 -7.09 -17.42
CA PHE A 103 9.33 -6.53 -16.15
C PHE A 103 7.88 -6.05 -16.27
N HIS A 104 7.03 -6.46 -15.33
CA HIS A 104 5.69 -5.91 -15.19
C HIS A 104 5.41 -5.52 -13.74
N ALA A 105 5.16 -4.23 -13.47
CA ALA A 105 5.02 -3.70 -12.11
C ALA A 105 4.03 -4.47 -11.22
N ARG A 106 2.99 -5.10 -11.79
CA ARG A 106 2.01 -5.89 -11.05
C ARG A 106 2.40 -7.37 -10.90
N PHE A 107 2.92 -7.97 -11.98
CA PHE A 107 3.09 -9.43 -12.05
C PHE A 107 4.46 -9.88 -11.59
N SER A 108 5.50 -9.03 -11.71
CA SER A 108 6.85 -9.32 -11.22
C SER A 108 7.02 -9.09 -9.71
N VAL A 109 5.98 -8.64 -8.99
CA VAL A 109 6.07 -8.39 -7.54
C VAL A 109 6.26 -9.71 -6.78
N GLN A 110 7.29 -9.75 -5.93
CA GLN A 110 7.53 -10.85 -4.99
C GLN A 110 6.85 -10.61 -3.64
N LYS A 111 6.94 -9.38 -3.13
CA LYS A 111 6.40 -9.04 -1.82
C LYS A 111 5.92 -7.60 -1.77
N LYS A 112 4.81 -7.36 -1.09
CA LYS A 112 4.29 -6.02 -0.74
C LYS A 112 4.27 -5.88 0.76
N HIS A 113 4.74 -4.73 1.24
CA HIS A 113 4.73 -4.36 2.63
C HIS A 113 3.81 -3.16 2.82
N TYR A 114 2.86 -3.28 3.72
CA TYR A 114 1.99 -2.22 4.19
C TYR A 114 2.29 -1.88 5.64
N ARG A 115 2.14 -0.61 5.96
CA ARG A 115 2.23 -0.08 7.33
C ARG A 115 0.92 0.60 7.69
N TYR A 116 0.39 0.27 8.88
CA TYR A 116 -0.75 0.96 9.44
C TYR A 116 -0.35 1.64 10.74
N ARG A 117 -0.65 2.94 10.85
CA ARG A 117 -0.30 3.75 12.03
C ARG A 117 -1.52 4.07 12.87
N VAL A 118 -1.41 3.86 14.17
CA VAL A 118 -2.41 4.22 15.19
C VAL A 118 -1.76 5.18 16.18
N LEU A 119 -2.31 6.36 16.35
CA LEU A 119 -1.97 7.26 17.45
C LEU A 119 -2.78 6.81 18.69
N ASN A 120 -2.09 6.18 19.66
CA ASN A 120 -2.70 5.70 20.90
C ASN A 120 -2.39 6.66 22.05
N SER A 121 -3.14 7.73 22.12
CA SER A 121 -2.94 8.82 23.10
C SER A 121 -4.28 9.42 23.53
N ARG A 122 -4.30 10.12 24.67
CA ARG A 122 -5.50 10.77 25.22
C ARG A 122 -6.10 11.78 24.24
N HIS A 123 -5.25 12.54 23.54
CA HIS A 123 -5.66 13.60 22.63
C HIS A 123 -5.20 13.30 21.20
N ALA A 124 -6.02 13.67 20.22
CA ALA A 124 -5.66 13.60 18.81
C ALA A 124 -4.52 14.56 18.45
N SER A 125 -3.78 14.28 17.40
CA SER A 125 -2.73 15.13 16.85
C SER A 125 -3.19 15.81 15.57
N ALA A 126 -3.05 17.14 15.49
CA ALA A 126 -3.30 17.89 14.26
C ALA A 126 -2.31 17.49 13.13
N PHE A 127 -1.09 17.13 13.49
CA PHE A 127 -0.06 16.73 12.52
C PHE A 127 -0.27 15.31 11.97
N LEU A 128 -0.87 14.41 12.77
CA LEU A 128 -1.09 13.02 12.38
C LEU A 128 -2.53 12.73 11.91
N ARG A 129 -3.40 13.75 11.83
CA ARG A 129 -4.82 13.60 11.53
C ARG A 129 -5.12 12.86 10.23
N SER A 130 -4.24 13.00 9.22
CA SER A 130 -4.39 12.38 7.91
C SER A 130 -3.52 11.13 7.70
N THR A 131 -2.66 10.76 8.67
CA THR A 131 -1.67 9.67 8.50
C THR A 131 -1.67 8.65 9.64
N ALA A 132 -2.54 8.81 10.65
CA ALA A 132 -2.70 7.87 11.75
C ALA A 132 -4.13 7.84 12.26
N LEU A 133 -4.65 6.65 12.57
CA LEU A 133 -5.92 6.50 13.26
C LEU A 133 -5.75 6.86 14.74
N HIS A 134 -6.54 7.81 15.24
CA HIS A 134 -6.53 8.13 16.67
C HIS A 134 -7.44 7.20 17.46
N ILE A 135 -6.88 6.56 18.50
CA ILE A 135 -7.59 5.74 19.49
C ILE A 135 -7.18 6.23 20.88
N HIS A 136 -8.15 6.77 21.65
CA HIS A 136 -7.91 7.31 22.97
C HIS A 136 -7.91 6.24 24.08
N THR A 137 -8.55 5.10 23.85
CA THR A 137 -8.55 3.97 24.79
C THR A 137 -7.23 3.21 24.75
N PRO A 138 -6.73 2.71 25.91
CA PRO A 138 -5.51 1.92 25.92
C PRO A 138 -5.59 0.69 24.99
N LEU A 139 -4.50 0.40 24.30
CA LEU A 139 -4.32 -0.78 23.46
C LEU A 139 -3.24 -1.67 24.07
N SER A 140 -3.54 -2.96 24.28
CA SER A 140 -2.53 -3.95 24.65
C SER A 140 -1.75 -4.41 23.43
N ILE A 141 -0.46 -4.08 23.41
CA ILE A 141 0.44 -4.50 22.32
C ILE A 141 0.68 -6.01 22.33
N GLU A 142 0.61 -6.64 23.50
CA GLU A 142 0.72 -8.08 23.66
C GLU A 142 -0.47 -8.79 22.99
N LYS A 143 -1.71 -8.33 23.22
CA LYS A 143 -2.91 -8.87 22.58
C LYS A 143 -2.90 -8.62 21.06
N LEU A 144 -2.45 -7.43 20.63
CA LEU A 144 -2.31 -7.10 19.21
C LEU A 144 -1.31 -8.03 18.52
N ASN A 145 -0.16 -8.32 19.14
CA ASN A 145 0.84 -9.23 18.56
C ASN A 145 0.37 -10.69 18.59
N ALA A 146 -0.26 -11.15 19.66
CA ALA A 146 -0.86 -12.49 19.70
C ALA A 146 -1.88 -12.71 18.58
N ALA A 147 -2.67 -11.68 18.25
CA ALA A 147 -3.58 -11.69 17.11
C ALA A 147 -2.82 -11.64 15.76
N ALA A 148 -1.79 -10.81 15.66
CA ALA A 148 -1.02 -10.63 14.43
C ALA A 148 -0.28 -11.92 14.01
N GLU A 149 0.22 -12.71 14.96
CA GLU A 149 0.89 -13.99 14.72
C GLU A 149 0.01 -15.00 13.99
N LEU A 150 -1.31 -14.98 14.22
CA LEU A 150 -2.23 -15.90 13.55
C LEU A 150 -2.34 -15.67 12.04
N PHE A 151 -1.94 -14.52 11.52
CA PHE A 151 -1.95 -14.23 10.10
C PHE A 151 -0.71 -14.77 9.36
N LEU A 152 0.36 -15.12 10.08
CA LEU A 152 1.58 -15.63 9.46
C LEU A 152 1.34 -16.96 8.73
N GLY A 153 2.00 -17.12 7.58
CA GLY A 153 1.84 -18.32 6.74
C GLY A 153 0.80 -18.14 5.65
N THR A 154 0.33 -19.26 5.11
CA THR A 154 -0.62 -19.32 3.99
C THR A 154 -2.00 -19.68 4.50
N HIS A 155 -2.97 -18.78 4.27
CA HIS A 155 -4.36 -18.94 4.71
C HIS A 155 -5.34 -18.54 3.60
N ASP A 156 -6.58 -18.99 3.72
CA ASP A 156 -7.71 -18.40 3.00
C ASP A 156 -8.19 -17.14 3.72
N PHE A 157 -7.96 -15.98 3.10
CA PHE A 157 -8.35 -14.67 3.63
C PHE A 157 -9.72 -14.19 3.15
N ALA A 158 -10.64 -15.08 2.79
CA ALA A 158 -11.98 -14.68 2.33
C ALA A 158 -12.74 -13.85 3.38
N ALA A 159 -12.58 -14.12 4.70
CA ALA A 159 -13.13 -13.31 5.78
C ALA A 159 -12.60 -11.86 5.78
N PHE A 160 -11.40 -11.64 5.28
CA PHE A 160 -10.71 -10.34 5.24
C PHE A 160 -10.80 -9.67 3.86
N LYS A 161 -11.77 -10.07 3.03
CA LYS A 161 -12.02 -9.52 1.69
C LYS A 161 -13.33 -8.72 1.71
N ALA A 162 -13.28 -7.46 1.25
CA ALA A 162 -14.48 -6.68 1.06
C ALA A 162 -15.27 -7.13 -0.18
N ALA A 163 -16.58 -6.85 -0.19
CA ALA A 163 -17.44 -7.08 -1.34
C ALA A 163 -16.92 -6.30 -2.59
N GLY A 164 -17.21 -6.81 -3.79
CA GLY A 164 -16.75 -6.22 -5.05
C GLY A 164 -15.31 -6.57 -5.45
N SER A 165 -14.60 -7.40 -4.69
CA SER A 165 -13.29 -7.92 -5.10
C SER A 165 -13.41 -8.85 -6.32
N LYS A 166 -12.57 -8.61 -7.34
CA LYS A 166 -12.45 -9.42 -8.55
C LYS A 166 -11.32 -10.46 -8.48
N ALA A 167 -10.81 -10.76 -7.26
CA ALA A 167 -9.74 -11.73 -7.09
C ALA A 167 -10.26 -13.15 -7.35
N GLU A 168 -9.54 -13.92 -8.17
CA GLU A 168 -9.85 -15.31 -8.52
C GLU A 168 -9.64 -16.26 -7.33
N THR A 169 -8.65 -15.97 -6.49
CA THR A 169 -8.36 -16.74 -5.27
C THR A 169 -8.24 -15.84 -4.07
N THR A 170 -8.64 -16.34 -2.91
CA THR A 170 -8.55 -15.67 -1.62
C THR A 170 -7.38 -16.13 -0.77
N VAL A 171 -6.65 -17.15 -1.23
CA VAL A 171 -5.45 -17.66 -0.55
C VAL A 171 -4.28 -16.69 -0.73
N ARG A 172 -3.63 -16.30 0.39
CA ARG A 172 -2.44 -15.44 0.41
C ARG A 172 -1.43 -15.97 1.41
N THR A 173 -0.15 -15.63 1.19
CA THR A 173 0.92 -15.91 2.14
C THR A 173 1.38 -14.61 2.78
N ILE A 174 1.36 -14.56 4.12
CA ILE A 174 1.86 -13.45 4.92
C ILE A 174 3.22 -13.84 5.51
N PHE A 175 4.24 -13.02 5.21
CA PHE A 175 5.63 -13.24 5.62
C PHE A 175 6.01 -12.45 6.87
N LEU A 176 5.33 -11.32 7.11
CA LEU A 176 5.51 -10.45 8.28
C LEU A 176 4.13 -9.98 8.75
N SER A 177 3.90 -10.03 10.05
CA SER A 177 2.70 -9.50 10.68
C SER A 177 3.04 -9.15 12.12
N ARG A 178 3.28 -7.85 12.42
CA ARG A 178 3.79 -7.43 13.72
C ARG A 178 3.36 -6.01 14.06
N TRP A 179 3.01 -5.81 15.33
CA TRP A 179 2.82 -4.51 15.95
C TRP A 179 4.06 -4.10 16.74
N SER A 180 4.43 -2.83 16.64
CA SER A 180 5.51 -2.22 17.43
C SER A 180 5.06 -0.86 17.94
N ARG A 181 5.75 -0.33 18.97
CA ARG A 181 5.49 1.01 19.52
C ARG A 181 6.60 1.96 19.06
N ASP A 182 6.17 3.15 18.62
CA ASP A 182 7.03 4.27 18.22
C ASP A 182 6.47 5.55 18.88
N GLY A 183 6.96 5.86 20.07
CA GLY A 183 6.41 6.92 20.93
C GLY A 183 4.95 6.67 21.27
N ASP A 184 4.09 7.67 20.98
CA ASP A 184 2.64 7.58 21.15
C ASP A 184 1.95 6.79 20.02
N CYS A 185 2.68 6.43 18.96
CA CYS A 185 2.15 5.63 17.87
C CYS A 185 2.36 4.15 18.13
N ILE A 186 1.38 3.36 17.71
CA ILE A 186 1.48 1.92 17.55
C ILE A 186 1.42 1.64 16.04
N VAL A 187 2.38 0.89 15.54
CA VAL A 187 2.58 0.65 14.11
C VAL A 187 2.41 -0.83 13.82
N TYR A 188 1.57 -1.15 12.86
CA TYR A 188 1.43 -2.49 12.30
C TYR A 188 2.16 -2.58 10.97
N ASP A 189 3.12 -3.48 10.90
CA ASP A 189 3.83 -3.86 9.69
C ASP A 189 3.34 -5.23 9.21
N VAL A 190 2.90 -5.30 7.95
CA VAL A 190 2.47 -6.54 7.32
C VAL A 190 3.05 -6.66 5.92
N ALA A 191 3.68 -7.81 5.62
CA ALA A 191 4.20 -8.10 4.30
C ALA A 191 3.70 -9.47 3.82
N GLY A 192 3.35 -9.55 2.53
CA GLY A 192 2.78 -10.75 1.94
C GLY A 192 2.96 -10.82 0.42
N SER A 193 2.64 -11.98 -0.16
CA SER A 193 2.66 -12.22 -1.61
C SER A 193 1.67 -11.34 -2.40
N GLY A 194 0.64 -10.82 -1.72
CA GLY A 194 -0.39 -9.95 -2.25
C GLY A 194 -1.52 -9.78 -1.26
N PHE A 195 -2.39 -8.82 -1.50
CA PHE A 195 -3.51 -8.49 -0.62
C PHE A 195 -4.82 -8.39 -1.41
N LEU A 196 -5.92 -8.81 -0.79
CA LEU A 196 -7.27 -8.66 -1.31
C LEU A 196 -7.78 -7.24 -1.07
N TYR A 197 -8.89 -6.89 -1.70
CA TYR A 197 -9.55 -5.60 -1.51
C TYR A 197 -9.90 -5.36 -0.03
N ASN A 198 -9.41 -4.25 0.53
CA ASN A 198 -9.50 -3.86 1.94
C ASN A 198 -8.85 -4.83 2.96
N MET A 199 -8.14 -5.87 2.53
CA MET A 199 -7.65 -6.95 3.40
C MET A 199 -6.88 -6.42 4.62
N VAL A 200 -5.85 -5.62 4.43
CA VAL A 200 -5.02 -5.10 5.54
C VAL A 200 -5.87 -4.28 6.52
N ARG A 201 -6.79 -3.47 6.03
CA ARG A 201 -7.66 -2.64 6.87
C ARG A 201 -8.65 -3.49 7.69
N ILE A 202 -9.16 -4.59 7.13
CA ILE A 202 -10.04 -5.53 7.87
C ILE A 202 -9.21 -6.30 8.91
N MET A 203 -7.99 -6.73 8.59
CA MET A 203 -7.06 -7.34 9.54
C MET A 203 -6.81 -6.41 10.73
N VAL A 204 -6.48 -5.14 10.44
CA VAL A 204 -6.24 -4.12 11.47
C VAL A 204 -7.49 -3.88 12.32
N GLY A 205 -8.67 -3.68 11.71
CA GLY A 205 -9.90 -3.45 12.46
C GLY A 205 -10.26 -4.62 13.38
N THR A 206 -10.03 -5.86 12.92
CA THR A 206 -10.21 -7.06 13.74
C THR A 206 -9.26 -7.09 14.94
N MET A 207 -7.95 -6.82 14.72
CA MET A 207 -6.95 -6.80 15.78
C MET A 207 -7.16 -5.66 16.78
N LEU A 208 -7.60 -4.48 16.32
CA LEU A 208 -7.85 -3.34 17.22
C LEU A 208 -8.95 -3.65 18.24
N ARG A 209 -10.01 -4.35 17.87
CA ARG A 209 -11.05 -4.81 18.80
C ARG A 209 -10.50 -5.76 19.87
N ILE A 210 -9.57 -6.64 19.47
CA ILE A 210 -8.88 -7.56 20.41
C ILE A 210 -7.94 -6.77 21.33
N GLY A 211 -7.17 -5.82 20.78
CA GLY A 211 -6.27 -4.96 21.55
C GLY A 211 -6.98 -4.08 22.57
N GLN A 212 -8.23 -3.66 22.29
CA GLN A 212 -9.11 -2.92 23.21
C GLN A 212 -9.83 -3.83 24.22
N GLY A 213 -9.77 -5.17 24.03
CA GLY A 213 -10.44 -6.14 24.89
C GLY A 213 -11.94 -6.34 24.61
N TYR A 214 -12.44 -5.87 23.47
CA TYR A 214 -13.84 -6.10 23.06
C TYR A 214 -14.04 -7.49 22.47
N ASP A 215 -13.01 -8.05 21.84
CA ASP A 215 -13.01 -9.39 21.27
C ASP A 215 -11.80 -10.18 21.79
N ASP A 216 -11.87 -11.50 21.71
CA ASP A 216 -10.79 -12.41 22.05
C ASP A 216 -10.07 -12.92 20.77
N VAL A 217 -8.84 -13.39 20.93
CA VAL A 217 -8.02 -13.95 19.84
C VAL A 217 -8.69 -15.16 19.18
N SER A 218 -9.50 -15.92 19.92
CA SER A 218 -10.29 -17.06 19.40
C SER A 218 -11.24 -16.66 18.27
N LYS A 219 -11.80 -15.45 18.30
CA LYS A 219 -12.64 -14.91 17.23
C LYS A 219 -11.87 -14.78 15.91
N LEU A 220 -10.61 -14.30 15.97
CA LEU A 220 -9.77 -14.19 14.80
C LEU A 220 -9.38 -15.57 14.27
N ARG A 221 -9.06 -16.53 15.15
CA ARG A 221 -8.82 -17.94 14.77
C ARG A 221 -10.02 -18.49 14.03
N HIS A 222 -11.22 -18.31 14.58
CA HIS A 222 -12.46 -18.76 13.93
C HIS A 222 -12.66 -18.09 12.55
N ALA A 223 -12.31 -16.80 12.39
CA ALA A 223 -12.41 -16.11 11.10
C ALA A 223 -11.44 -16.66 10.03
N LEU A 224 -10.31 -17.26 10.43
CA LEU A 224 -9.39 -17.95 9.53
C LEU A 224 -9.85 -19.38 9.20
N GLU A 225 -10.43 -20.08 10.18
CA GLU A 225 -10.94 -21.46 10.02
C GLU A 225 -12.28 -21.49 9.26
N CYS A 226 -13.14 -20.50 9.49
CA CYS A 226 -14.44 -20.34 8.83
C CYS A 226 -14.46 -18.99 8.10
N PRO A 227 -13.88 -18.88 6.89
CA PRO A 227 -13.51 -17.62 6.26
C PRO A 227 -14.71 -16.90 5.62
N ARG A 228 -15.65 -16.44 6.47
CA ARG A 228 -16.81 -15.59 6.12
C ARG A 228 -16.61 -14.19 6.62
N ARG A 229 -17.03 -13.18 5.82
CA ARG A 229 -16.80 -11.75 6.14
C ARG A 229 -17.37 -11.32 7.50
N GLU A 230 -18.50 -11.90 7.91
CA GLU A 230 -19.16 -11.66 9.19
C GLU A 230 -18.34 -12.10 10.42
N ASN A 231 -17.38 -13.00 10.23
CA ASN A 231 -16.49 -13.47 11.30
C ASN A 231 -15.31 -12.55 11.54
N ALA A 232 -14.99 -11.63 10.62
CA ALA A 232 -13.97 -10.61 10.81
C ALA A 232 -14.56 -9.32 11.36
N GLY A 233 -13.68 -8.44 11.87
CA GLY A 233 -14.06 -7.13 12.38
C GLY A 233 -14.33 -6.08 11.32
N ASP A 234 -14.53 -4.83 11.75
CA ASP A 234 -14.79 -3.70 10.87
C ASP A 234 -13.56 -3.36 10.01
N THR A 235 -13.80 -2.64 8.93
CA THR A 235 -12.71 -2.12 8.09
C THR A 235 -12.13 -0.86 8.72
N ALA A 236 -10.87 -0.89 9.14
CA ALA A 236 -10.18 0.27 9.71
C ALA A 236 -10.11 1.44 8.70
N PRO A 237 -10.11 2.70 9.16
CA PRO A 237 -10.01 3.89 8.32
C PRO A 237 -8.80 3.85 7.37
N ALA A 238 -8.96 4.40 6.16
CA ALA A 238 -7.94 4.35 5.12
C ALA A 238 -6.69 5.17 5.46
N HIS A 239 -6.86 6.33 6.09
CA HIS A 239 -5.80 7.31 6.36
C HIS A 239 -4.68 6.81 7.29
N GLY A 240 -4.87 5.70 8.01
CA GLY A 240 -3.79 5.06 8.76
C GLY A 240 -2.90 4.16 7.90
N LEU A 241 -3.34 3.78 6.67
CA LEU A 241 -2.67 2.79 5.85
C LEU A 241 -1.76 3.42 4.79
N THR A 242 -0.55 2.89 4.69
CA THR A 242 0.45 3.28 3.69
C THR A 242 1.02 2.03 3.02
N LEU A 243 1.04 2.00 1.68
CA LEU A 243 1.88 1.07 0.92
C LEU A 243 3.35 1.48 1.14
N TRP A 244 4.08 0.67 1.91
CA TRP A 244 5.36 1.08 2.47
C TRP A 244 6.56 0.71 1.60
N ARG A 245 6.58 -0.53 1.08
CA ARG A 245 7.70 -1.10 0.33
C ARG A 245 7.20 -2.19 -0.61
N ILE A 246 7.88 -2.38 -1.73
CA ILE A 246 7.64 -3.46 -2.69
C ILE A 246 8.98 -4.09 -3.04
N GLU A 247 9.03 -5.41 -3.02
CA GLU A 247 10.19 -6.21 -3.42
C GLU A 247 9.91 -6.85 -4.78
N TYR A 248 10.84 -6.68 -5.71
CA TYR A 248 10.91 -7.31 -7.03
C TYR A 248 12.18 -8.17 -7.11
N PRO A 249 12.28 -9.12 -8.05
CA PRO A 249 13.52 -9.86 -8.27
C PRO A 249 14.70 -8.94 -8.58
N GLU A 250 14.45 -7.86 -9.33
CA GLU A 250 15.47 -6.98 -9.88
C GLU A 250 15.85 -5.83 -8.91
N PHE A 251 14.95 -5.42 -8.05
CA PHE A 251 15.19 -4.31 -7.11
C PHE A 251 14.20 -4.30 -5.95
N ASP A 252 14.59 -3.58 -4.92
CA ASP A 252 13.76 -3.23 -3.78
C ASP A 252 13.50 -1.72 -3.79
N THR A 253 12.25 -1.33 -3.60
CA THR A 253 11.89 0.11 -3.57
C THR A 253 12.50 0.85 -2.38
N GLU A 254 12.80 0.18 -1.25
CA GLU A 254 13.50 0.76 -0.11
C GLU A 254 14.92 1.17 -0.48
N ASP A 255 15.66 0.27 -1.16
CA ASP A 255 17.04 0.52 -1.58
C ASP A 255 17.13 1.70 -2.56
N LEU A 256 16.14 1.79 -3.48
CA LEU A 256 16.08 2.92 -4.42
C LEU A 256 15.78 4.24 -3.72
N LEU A 257 14.96 4.24 -2.66
CA LEU A 257 14.70 5.44 -1.87
C LEU A 257 15.93 5.86 -1.07
N LEU A 258 16.67 4.93 -0.49
CA LEU A 258 17.88 5.21 0.30
C LEU A 258 19.03 5.76 -0.57
N ARG A 259 19.22 5.23 -1.78
CA ARG A 259 20.26 5.73 -2.72
C ARG A 259 20.05 7.17 -3.14
N ASN A 260 18.79 7.62 -3.24
CA ASN A 260 18.47 9.01 -3.60
C ASN A 260 18.73 10.03 -2.47
N PHE A 261 19.03 9.59 -1.23
CA PHE A 261 19.48 10.47 -0.15
C PHE A 261 20.99 10.75 -0.20
N LEU A 262 21.75 10.03 -1.04
CA LEU A 262 23.21 10.12 -1.10
C LEU A 262 23.72 10.90 -2.34
N LEU A 263 22.84 11.40 -3.18
CA LEU A 263 23.12 12.24 -4.36
C LEU A 263 22.51 13.63 -4.18
#